data_483120f8bcdf20558d2386922888dfba
#
_entry.id   483120f8bcdf20558d2386922888dfba
#
_cell.length_a   1.000
_cell.length_b   1.000
_cell.length_c   1.000
_cell.angle_alpha   90.00
_cell.angle_beta   90.00
_cell.angle_gamma   90.00
#
_symmetry.space_group_name_H-M   'P 1'
#
loop_
_entity.id
_entity.type
_entity.pdbx_description
1 polymer ?
#
loop_
_entity_poly.entity_id
_entity_poly.type
_entity_poly.pdbx_seq_one_letter_code
_entity_poly.pdbx_strand_id
1 'polypeptide(L)'
;KIESRNLFEERYVCIAKKDHPRIQQLSMEDYLSEKHVSIKSSTGHIEIDQRLKELGLSRQVMLEVPHFSVLQNVVKHSELLVTLPSRAAKVYQQNTDIQIFELPFEVRPFNVSVNWYNHKDDLDARKWFCKILKNIFSTL
;
A
#
# COMPACT_ATOMS: atom_id res chain seq x y z
N LYS A 1 -22.43 -5.79 -18.97
CA LYS A 1 -22.48 -5.51 -17.53
C LYS A 1 -21.16 -5.97 -16.90
N ILE A 2 -20.57 -5.13 -16.05
CA ILE A 2 -19.37 -5.47 -15.28
C ILE A 2 -19.81 -6.12 -13.97
N GLU A 3 -19.23 -7.26 -13.66
CA GLU A 3 -19.41 -7.95 -12.40
C GLU A 3 -18.14 -7.86 -11.56
N SER A 4 -18.28 -7.94 -10.24
CA SER A 4 -17.19 -7.77 -9.29
C SER A 4 -17.25 -8.82 -8.19
N ARG A 5 -16.08 -9.23 -7.70
CA ARG A 5 -15.95 -10.07 -6.52
C ARG A 5 -14.80 -9.55 -5.64
N ASN A 6 -15.08 -9.34 -4.37
CA ASN A 6 -14.05 -9.00 -3.40
C ASN A 6 -13.10 -10.18 -3.17
N LEU A 7 -11.81 -9.91 -3.18
CA LEU A 7 -10.76 -10.89 -2.91
C LEU A 7 -10.29 -10.77 -1.45
N PHE A 8 -9.99 -9.58 -0.99
CA PHE A 8 -9.54 -9.32 0.38
C PHE A 8 -9.70 -7.84 0.74
N GLU A 9 -9.70 -7.58 2.05
CA GLU A 9 -9.60 -6.23 2.58
C GLU A 9 -8.13 -5.85 2.77
N GLU A 10 -7.77 -4.64 2.40
CA GLU A 10 -6.43 -4.10 2.51
C GLU A 10 -6.42 -2.82 3.37
N ARG A 11 -5.29 -2.55 4.00
CA ARG A 11 -5.05 -1.35 4.80
C ARG A 11 -3.68 -0.78 4.49
N TYR A 12 -3.47 0.46 4.87
CA TYR A 12 -2.19 1.14 4.69
C TYR A 12 -1.30 0.99 5.92
N VAL A 13 -0.01 0.88 5.66
CA VAL A 13 1.07 0.91 6.67
C VAL A 13 2.16 1.83 6.16
N CYS A 14 3.11 2.16 7.04
CA CYS A 14 4.30 2.92 6.68
C CYS A 14 5.54 2.03 6.74
N ILE A 15 6.44 2.16 5.79
CA ILE A 15 7.74 1.50 5.82
C ILE A 15 8.88 2.50 5.87
N ALA A 16 9.96 2.08 6.51
CA ALA A 16 11.24 2.79 6.59
C ALA A 16 12.38 1.79 6.59
N LYS A 17 13.61 2.27 6.38
CA LYS A 17 14.78 1.41 6.57
C LYS A 17 14.89 0.96 8.04
N LYS A 18 15.39 -0.25 8.27
CA LYS A 18 15.46 -0.88 9.58
C LYS A 18 16.21 -0.03 10.61
N ASP A 19 17.33 0.54 10.21
CA ASP A 19 18.18 1.36 11.07
C ASP A 19 17.94 2.85 10.84
N HIS A 20 16.66 3.25 10.76
CA HIS A 20 16.32 4.67 10.60
C HIS A 20 16.82 5.47 11.81
N PRO A 21 17.61 6.55 11.60
CA PRO A 21 18.32 7.23 12.70
C PRO A 21 17.41 7.93 13.71
N ARG A 22 16.15 8.20 13.35
CA ARG A 22 15.22 8.99 14.17
C ARG A 22 13.94 8.26 14.56
N ILE A 23 13.65 7.10 13.95
CA ILE A 23 12.35 6.42 14.14
C ILE A 23 12.59 5.02 14.71
N GLN A 24 12.09 4.80 15.93
CA GLN A 24 11.95 3.48 16.55
C GLN A 24 10.47 3.09 16.65
N GLN A 25 9.62 4.06 16.95
CA GLN A 25 8.16 3.99 16.89
C GLN A 25 7.69 5.18 16.08
N LEU A 26 6.65 5.00 15.27
CA LEU A 26 6.16 6.05 14.40
C LEU A 26 5.03 6.84 15.06
N SER A 27 5.38 8.00 15.61
CA SER A 27 4.40 8.98 16.09
C SER A 27 3.86 9.85 14.94
N MET A 28 2.78 10.59 15.19
CA MET A 28 2.26 11.56 14.22
C MET A 28 3.28 12.65 13.93
N GLU A 29 3.99 13.12 14.94
CA GLU A 29 5.05 14.11 14.79
C GLU A 29 6.17 13.59 13.89
N ASP A 30 6.64 12.34 14.09
CA ASP A 30 7.65 11.71 13.25
C ASP A 30 7.17 11.59 11.81
N TYR A 31 5.94 11.13 11.61
CA TYR A 31 5.36 10.96 10.28
C TYR A 31 5.32 12.28 9.50
N LEU A 32 4.98 13.38 10.16
CA LEU A 32 4.89 14.69 9.52
C LEU A 32 6.24 15.39 9.35
N SER A 33 7.20 15.15 10.23
CA SER A 33 8.52 15.76 10.16
C SER A 33 9.48 15.07 9.18
N GLU A 34 9.28 13.79 8.92
CA GLU A 34 10.06 13.05 7.94
C GLU A 34 9.60 13.32 6.51
N LYS A 35 10.49 13.06 5.56
CA LYS A 35 10.19 13.19 4.14
C LYS A 35 9.68 11.89 3.57
N HIS A 36 8.79 11.98 2.60
CA HIS A 36 8.04 10.85 2.05
C HIS A 36 8.32 10.62 0.57
N VAL A 37 8.15 9.35 0.16
CA VAL A 37 8.01 8.97 -1.24
C VAL A 37 6.53 8.77 -1.54
N SER A 38 6.08 9.29 -2.66
CA SER A 38 4.74 9.09 -3.20
C SER A 38 4.79 8.27 -4.49
N ILE A 39 3.71 7.55 -4.77
CA ILE A 39 3.55 6.80 -6.03
C ILE A 39 2.54 7.53 -6.91
N LYS A 40 3.00 7.97 -8.06
CA LYS A 40 2.27 8.90 -8.94
C LYS A 40 0.90 8.40 -9.39
N SER A 41 0.76 7.13 -9.70
CA SER A 41 -0.46 6.56 -10.27
C SER A 41 -1.30 5.77 -9.28
N SER A 42 -0.97 5.81 -7.99
CA SER A 42 -1.68 5.06 -6.97
C SER A 42 -2.85 5.87 -6.40
N THR A 43 -4.04 5.32 -6.51
CA THR A 43 -5.25 5.86 -5.87
C THR A 43 -5.10 5.96 -4.35
N GLY A 44 -4.32 5.08 -3.75
CA GLY A 44 -4.06 5.08 -2.32
C GLY A 44 -3.35 6.31 -1.77
N HIS A 45 -2.50 6.94 -2.57
CA HIS A 45 -1.84 8.18 -2.15
C HIS A 45 -2.79 9.37 -2.08
N ILE A 46 -3.78 9.40 -2.94
CA ILE A 46 -4.83 10.41 -2.89
C ILE A 46 -5.61 10.29 -1.59
N GLU A 47 -5.94 9.08 -1.16
CA GLU A 47 -6.65 8.83 0.10
C GLU A 47 -5.84 9.26 1.33
N ILE A 48 -4.54 8.97 1.36
CA ILE A 48 -3.66 9.37 2.46
C ILE A 48 -3.57 10.89 2.57
N ASP A 49 -3.31 11.58 1.47
CA ASP A 49 -3.18 13.03 1.47
C ASP A 49 -4.51 13.72 1.75
N GLN A 50 -5.61 13.16 1.27
CA GLN A 50 -6.94 13.65 1.58
C GLN A 50 -7.27 13.47 3.08
N ARG A 51 -6.93 12.33 3.67
CA ARG A 51 -7.14 12.09 5.10
C ARG A 51 -6.31 13.05 5.96
N LEU A 52 -5.07 13.29 5.61
CA LEU A 52 -4.24 14.28 6.30
C LEU A 52 -4.84 15.69 6.18
N LYS A 53 -5.34 16.05 5.01
CA LYS A 53 -6.00 17.33 4.79
C LYS A 53 -7.27 17.50 5.66
N GLU A 54 -8.07 16.44 5.81
CA GLU A 54 -9.23 16.44 6.72
C GLU A 54 -8.82 16.70 8.18
N LEU A 55 -7.63 16.27 8.57
CA LEU A 55 -7.06 16.51 9.89
C LEU A 55 -6.34 17.87 10.00
N GLY A 56 -6.37 18.68 8.96
CA GLY A 56 -5.65 19.95 8.91
C GLY A 56 -4.13 19.80 8.77
N LEU A 57 -3.66 18.66 8.26
CA LEU A 57 -2.26 18.28 8.18
C LEU A 57 -1.82 18.03 6.74
N SER A 58 -0.50 18.03 6.52
CA SER A 58 0.11 17.65 5.25
C SER A 58 1.46 16.99 5.50
N ARG A 59 1.88 16.14 4.58
CA ARG A 59 3.22 15.53 4.59
C ARG A 59 4.08 16.14 3.51
N GLN A 60 5.38 16.09 3.72
CA GLN A 60 6.35 16.57 2.74
C GLN A 60 6.78 15.42 1.83
N VAL A 61 6.33 15.44 0.58
CA VAL A 61 6.74 14.49 -0.45
C VAL A 61 8.01 15.02 -1.11
N MET A 62 9.10 14.28 -0.97
CA MET A 62 10.41 14.63 -1.55
C MET A 62 10.65 13.95 -2.89
N LEU A 63 10.10 12.75 -3.06
CA LEU A 63 10.30 11.93 -4.25
C LEU A 63 8.97 11.34 -4.68
N GLU A 64 8.69 11.42 -5.97
CA GLU A 64 7.56 10.75 -6.59
C GLU A 64 8.08 9.70 -7.57
N VAL A 65 7.61 8.46 -7.44
CA VAL A 65 8.00 7.35 -8.29
C VAL A 65 6.80 6.80 -9.06
N PRO A 66 6.99 6.30 -10.29
CA PRO A 66 5.88 5.83 -11.10
C PRO A 66 5.35 4.45 -10.68
N HIS A 67 6.17 3.61 -10.04
CA HIS A 67 5.85 2.21 -9.77
C HIS A 67 6.34 1.74 -8.40
N PHE A 68 5.65 0.73 -7.84
CA PHE A 68 6.02 0.06 -6.59
C PHE A 68 7.38 -0.64 -6.66
N SER A 69 7.79 -1.11 -7.83
CA SER A 69 8.98 -1.94 -8.00
C SER A 69 10.30 -1.29 -7.56
N VAL A 70 10.37 0.04 -7.56
CA VAL A 70 11.57 0.78 -7.14
C VAL A 70 11.60 1.11 -5.66
N LEU A 71 10.49 0.97 -4.94
CA LEU A 71 10.34 1.42 -3.55
C LEU A 71 11.28 0.71 -2.60
N GLN A 72 11.51 -0.58 -2.77
CA GLN A 72 12.39 -1.36 -1.92
C GLN A 72 13.80 -0.76 -1.88
N ASN A 73 14.35 -0.46 -3.03
CA ASN A 73 15.68 0.14 -3.15
C ASN A 73 15.73 1.57 -2.61
N VAL A 74 14.70 2.36 -2.89
CA VAL A 74 14.61 3.73 -2.42
C VAL A 74 14.58 3.77 -0.88
N VAL A 75 13.74 2.97 -0.24
CA VAL A 75 13.60 2.92 1.21
C VAL A 75 14.88 2.40 1.87
N LYS A 76 15.45 1.33 1.33
CA LYS A 76 16.66 0.70 1.86
C LYS A 76 17.87 1.65 1.87
N HIS A 77 17.98 2.51 0.89
CA HIS A 77 19.13 3.41 0.68
C HIS A 77 18.86 4.87 1.04
N SER A 78 17.76 5.18 1.69
CA SER A 78 17.40 6.53 2.09
C SER A 78 16.76 6.55 3.49
N GLU A 79 16.47 7.73 3.98
CA GLU A 79 15.72 7.92 5.23
C GLU A 79 14.23 8.23 4.97
N LEU A 80 13.78 8.06 3.73
CA LEU A 80 12.42 8.38 3.32
C LEU A 80 11.41 7.37 3.84
N LEU A 81 10.23 7.85 4.18
CA LEU A 81 9.09 7.04 4.54
C LEU A 81 8.21 6.77 3.30
N VAL A 82 7.60 5.60 3.26
CA VAL A 82 6.61 5.26 2.26
C VAL A 82 5.36 4.71 2.93
N THR A 83 4.22 5.27 2.59
CA THR A 83 2.92 4.71 2.98
C THR A 83 2.38 3.89 1.81
N LEU A 84 2.08 2.60 2.08
CA LEU A 84 1.68 1.66 1.05
C LEU A 84 0.78 0.57 1.65
N PRO A 85 0.11 -0.24 0.79
CA PRO A 85 -0.69 -1.36 1.26
C PRO A 85 0.12 -2.38 2.05
N SER A 86 -0.48 -2.94 3.10
CA SER A 86 0.19 -3.82 4.06
C SER A 86 0.80 -5.09 3.44
N ARG A 87 0.14 -5.67 2.44
CA ARG A 87 0.64 -6.87 1.75
C ARG A 87 1.90 -6.59 0.95
N ALA A 88 1.97 -5.44 0.28
CA ALA A 88 3.17 -5.01 -0.42
C ALA A 88 4.34 -4.76 0.55
N ALA A 89 4.05 -4.14 1.69
CA ALA A 89 5.04 -3.92 2.74
C ALA A 89 5.64 -5.24 3.27
N LYS A 90 4.81 -6.26 3.48
CA LYS A 90 5.26 -7.59 3.93
C LYS A 90 6.18 -8.27 2.91
N VAL A 91 5.91 -8.12 1.63
CA VAL A 91 6.79 -8.65 0.57
C VAL A 91 8.16 -8.00 0.64
N TYR A 92 8.22 -6.69 0.82
CA TYR A 92 9.50 -5.98 0.94
C TYR A 92 10.25 -6.34 2.21
N GLN A 93 9.55 -6.58 3.31
CA GLN A 93 10.17 -6.92 4.59
C GLN A 93 10.88 -8.29 4.57
N GLN A 94 10.40 -9.25 3.76
CA GLN A 94 10.95 -10.61 3.70
C GLN A 94 12.43 -10.66 3.35
N ASN A 95 12.94 -9.72 2.61
CA ASN A 95 14.30 -9.75 2.05
C ASN A 95 15.28 -8.81 2.73
N THR A 96 14.91 -8.07 3.82
CA THR A 96 15.79 -6.97 4.15
C THR A 96 15.56 -6.17 5.41
N ASP A 97 16.37 -5.23 5.53
CA ASP A 97 16.59 -4.00 6.29
C ASP A 97 15.44 -2.98 6.20
N ILE A 98 14.20 -3.46 6.05
CA ILE A 98 12.98 -2.65 6.05
C ILE A 98 12.13 -3.02 7.26
N GLN A 99 11.61 -2.01 7.95
CA GLN A 99 10.67 -2.17 9.03
C GLN A 99 9.30 -1.58 8.65
N ILE A 100 8.26 -2.18 9.22
CA ILE A 100 6.87 -1.79 9.00
C ILE A 100 6.33 -1.16 10.28
N PHE A 101 5.65 -0.04 10.12
CA PHE A 101 4.94 0.65 11.20
C PHE A 101 3.46 0.76 10.89
N GLU A 102 2.64 0.70 11.93
CA GLU A 102 1.26 1.15 11.83
C GLU A 102 1.22 2.66 11.59
N LEU A 103 0.22 3.13 10.84
CA LEU A 103 0.03 4.57 10.66
C LEU A 103 -0.40 5.21 11.98
N PRO A 104 0.12 6.40 12.32
CA PRO A 104 -0.29 7.11 13.54
C PRO A 104 -1.63 7.84 13.41
N PHE A 105 -2.39 7.55 12.37
CA PHE A 105 -3.73 8.09 12.14
C PHE A 105 -4.58 7.05 11.41
N GLU A 106 -5.89 7.16 11.57
CA GLU A 106 -6.81 6.22 10.93
C GLU A 106 -7.05 6.57 9.47
N VAL A 107 -6.86 5.57 8.61
CA VAL A 107 -7.23 5.60 7.20
C VAL A 107 -8.18 4.46 6.94
N ARG A 108 -9.28 4.73 6.25
CA ARG A 108 -10.28 3.71 5.94
C ARG A 108 -9.65 2.58 5.13
N PRO A 109 -9.84 1.31 5.56
CA PRO A 109 -9.43 0.17 4.76
C PRO A 109 -10.22 0.11 3.46
N PHE A 110 -9.68 -0.60 2.48
CA PHE A 110 -10.30 -0.74 1.17
C PHE A 110 -10.33 -2.19 0.72
N ASN A 111 -11.29 -2.52 -0.13
CA ASN A 111 -11.41 -3.84 -0.70
C ASN A 111 -10.67 -3.92 -2.04
N VAL A 112 -9.90 -4.98 -2.19
CA VAL A 112 -9.32 -5.37 -3.48
C VAL A 112 -10.25 -6.38 -4.11
N SER A 113 -10.70 -6.09 -5.32
CA SER A 113 -11.67 -6.90 -6.03
C SER A 113 -11.21 -7.22 -7.45
N VAL A 114 -11.67 -8.36 -7.95
CA VAL A 114 -11.57 -8.71 -9.35
C VAL A 114 -12.86 -8.29 -10.06
N ASN A 115 -12.70 -7.64 -11.19
CA ASN A 115 -13.81 -7.18 -12.02
C ASN A 115 -13.70 -7.81 -13.40
N TRP A 116 -14.84 -8.20 -13.98
CA TRP A 116 -14.86 -8.79 -15.32
C TRP A 116 -16.10 -8.37 -16.08
N TYR A 117 -15.98 -8.47 -17.39
CA TYR A 117 -17.11 -8.27 -18.28
C TYR A 117 -17.91 -9.56 -18.36
N ASN A 118 -19.23 -9.50 -18.18
CA ASN A 118 -20.08 -10.67 -18.23
C ASN A 118 -20.36 -11.05 -19.70
N HIS A 119 -19.46 -11.86 -20.28
CA HIS A 119 -19.63 -12.48 -21.59
C HIS A 119 -20.03 -13.94 -21.42
N LYS A 120 -20.94 -14.42 -22.28
CA LYS A 120 -21.47 -15.80 -22.16
C LYS A 120 -20.45 -16.87 -22.53
N ASP A 121 -19.49 -16.53 -23.38
CA ASP A 121 -18.61 -17.52 -24.01
C ASP A 121 -17.43 -18.00 -23.14
N ASP A 122 -17.11 -17.27 -22.05
CA ASP A 122 -15.94 -17.57 -21.20
C ASP A 122 -16.30 -17.95 -19.75
N LEU A 123 -17.50 -18.49 -19.54
CA LEU A 123 -18.00 -18.73 -18.20
C LEU A 123 -17.13 -19.69 -17.38
N ASP A 124 -16.66 -20.77 -17.99
CA ASP A 124 -15.88 -21.81 -17.30
C ASP A 124 -14.45 -21.35 -17.02
N ALA A 125 -13.79 -20.71 -17.97
CA ALA A 125 -12.47 -20.11 -17.79
C ALA A 125 -12.47 -19.05 -16.69
N ARG A 126 -13.48 -18.21 -16.66
CA ARG A 126 -13.68 -17.18 -15.66
C ARG A 126 -13.91 -17.77 -14.26
N LYS A 127 -14.78 -18.77 -14.13
CA LYS A 127 -15.02 -19.46 -12.86
C LYS A 127 -13.74 -20.10 -12.31
N TRP A 128 -12.99 -20.76 -13.17
CA TRP A 128 -11.71 -21.35 -12.85
C TRP A 128 -10.70 -20.31 -12.37
N PHE A 129 -10.55 -19.22 -13.11
CA PHE A 129 -9.63 -18.13 -12.76
C PHE A 129 -10.00 -17.46 -11.43
N CYS A 130 -11.28 -17.14 -11.21
CA CYS A 130 -11.76 -16.58 -9.96
C CYS A 130 -11.53 -17.52 -8.77
N LYS A 131 -11.66 -18.83 -9.00
CA LYS A 131 -11.38 -19.85 -7.97
C LYS A 131 -9.88 -19.87 -7.60
N ILE A 132 -9.00 -19.80 -8.59
CA ILE A 132 -7.55 -19.70 -8.36
C ILE A 132 -7.20 -18.44 -7.57
N LEU A 133 -7.70 -17.28 -7.99
CA LEU A 133 -7.47 -16.03 -7.28
C LEU A 133 -7.93 -16.10 -5.83
N LYS A 134 -9.11 -16.63 -5.59
CA LYS A 134 -9.64 -16.80 -4.24
C LYS A 134 -8.74 -17.70 -3.39
N ASN A 135 -8.27 -18.80 -3.95
CA ASN A 135 -7.37 -19.71 -3.23
C ASN A 135 -6.03 -19.07 -2.91
N ILE A 136 -5.45 -18.32 -3.85
CA ILE A 136 -4.17 -17.60 -3.65
C ILE A 136 -4.31 -16.58 -2.52
N PHE A 137 -5.36 -15.76 -2.54
CA PHE A 137 -5.53 -14.67 -1.58
C PHE A 137 -6.11 -15.11 -0.24
N SER A 138 -6.72 -16.28 -0.13
CA SER A 138 -7.17 -16.83 1.16
C SER A 138 -6.04 -17.41 2.02
N THR A 139 -4.88 -17.68 1.43
CA THR A 139 -3.68 -18.20 2.11
C THR A 139 -2.69 -17.13 2.53
N LEU A 140 -2.96 -15.90 2.16
CA LEU A 140 -2.09 -14.75 2.49
C LEU A 140 -2.55 -14.09 3.83
#